data_1280116b854d2e31638d72b9041e35d0
#
_entry.id   1280116b854d2e31638d72b9041e35d0
#
_cell.length_a   1.000
_cell.length_b   1.000
_cell.length_c   1.000
_cell.angle_alpha   90.00
_cell.angle_beta   90.00
_cell.angle_gamma   90.00
#
_symmetry.space_group_name_H-M   'P 1'
#
loop_
_entity.id
_entity.type
_entity.pdbx_description
1 polymer ?
#
loop_
_entity_poly.entity_id
_entity_poly.type
_entity_poly.pdbx_seq_one_letter_code
_entity_poly.pdbx_strand_id
1 'polypeptide(L)'
;SLVQRSALQGLLEDDTATLLSRTIEFSRRNAVDVMTPRTQVESVHRSDTAWDVIALARKTGYSRFPVIDESSDDIRGVVHVKQAIAVPPDKRDGVPASALQSEVIRVPETMTLDVLLTELRGRGYQVAIVVDEYGGTSGIATLEDLVEELIGEVADEHDRASLDVVRARDWFTFPAQLRPDELRERTGVEVPEDGHFETIAGFILEQLGRMADVGDVVEIANGQFRVERMEGRRIDRVRFTPTVNANEVTLL
;
A
#
# COMPACT_ATOMS: atom_id res chain seq x y z
N SER A 1 21.15 3.30 -17.84
CA SER A 1 22.15 2.70 -16.94
C SER A 1 22.74 1.43 -17.57
N LEU A 2 23.88 0.93 -17.06
CA LEU A 2 24.46 -0.34 -17.48
C LEU A 2 23.49 -1.51 -17.26
N VAL A 3 22.73 -1.48 -16.19
CA VAL A 3 21.71 -2.48 -15.83
C VAL A 3 20.61 -2.56 -16.90
N GLN A 4 20.09 -1.42 -17.36
CA GLN A 4 19.07 -1.38 -18.43
C GLN A 4 19.62 -1.90 -19.77
N ARG A 5 20.89 -1.63 -20.09
CA ARG A 5 21.52 -2.18 -21.29
C ARG A 5 21.69 -3.70 -21.22
N SER A 6 22.02 -4.26 -20.05
CA SER A 6 22.14 -5.69 -19.84
C SER A 6 20.78 -6.41 -19.89
N ALA A 7 19.72 -5.78 -19.42
CA ALA A 7 18.35 -6.31 -19.57
C ALA A 7 17.93 -6.34 -21.05
N LEU A 8 18.15 -5.26 -21.80
CA LEU A 8 17.86 -5.19 -23.24
C LEU A 8 18.67 -6.21 -24.10
N GLN A 9 19.80 -6.69 -23.58
CA GLN A 9 20.62 -7.71 -24.22
C GLN A 9 20.25 -9.15 -23.79
N GLY A 10 19.19 -9.32 -22.98
CA GLY A 10 18.74 -10.63 -22.50
C GLY A 10 19.70 -11.31 -21.50
N LEU A 11 20.63 -10.54 -20.90
CA LEU A 11 21.60 -11.03 -19.92
C LEU A 11 21.07 -11.01 -18.49
N LEU A 12 19.96 -10.30 -18.24
CA LEU A 12 19.27 -10.18 -16.95
C LEU A 12 17.77 -10.29 -17.19
N GLU A 13 17.10 -11.03 -16.33
CA GLU A 13 15.63 -11.00 -16.25
C GLU A 13 15.15 -9.63 -15.84
N ASP A 14 14.03 -9.17 -16.38
CA ASP A 14 13.49 -7.81 -16.16
C ASP A 14 13.26 -7.51 -14.67
N ASP A 15 12.78 -8.47 -13.88
CA ASP A 15 12.60 -8.36 -12.43
C ASP A 15 13.93 -8.13 -11.71
N THR A 16 14.98 -8.84 -12.10
CA THR A 16 16.33 -8.68 -11.54
C THR A 16 16.92 -7.32 -11.89
N ALA A 17 16.73 -6.86 -13.12
CA ALA A 17 17.19 -5.54 -13.56
C ALA A 17 16.49 -4.41 -12.81
N THR A 18 15.19 -4.56 -12.56
CA THR A 18 14.37 -3.62 -11.78
C THR A 18 14.85 -3.56 -10.34
N LEU A 19 15.05 -4.70 -9.68
CA LEU A 19 15.54 -4.76 -8.30
C LEU A 19 16.93 -4.14 -8.16
N LEU A 20 17.85 -4.42 -9.09
CA LEU A 20 19.19 -3.81 -9.09
C LEU A 20 19.12 -2.29 -9.27
N SER A 21 18.25 -1.79 -10.15
CA SER A 21 18.07 -0.37 -10.36
C SER A 21 17.54 0.31 -9.09
N ARG A 22 16.53 -0.26 -8.45
CA ARG A 22 15.98 0.23 -7.16
C ARG A 22 17.02 0.21 -6.04
N THR A 23 17.83 -0.85 -5.94
CA THR A 23 18.90 -0.94 -4.94
C THR A 23 19.93 0.18 -5.10
N ILE A 24 20.28 0.54 -6.34
CA ILE A 24 21.21 1.65 -6.61
C ILE A 24 20.56 2.99 -6.25
N GLU A 25 19.29 3.17 -6.57
CA GLU A 25 18.55 4.39 -6.21
C GLU A 25 18.37 4.53 -4.70
N PHE A 26 18.03 3.44 -4.02
CA PHE A 26 17.89 3.39 -2.56
C PHE A 26 19.14 3.90 -1.84
N SER A 27 20.34 3.48 -2.28
CA SER A 27 21.59 3.93 -1.69
C SER A 27 21.90 5.43 -1.93
N ARG A 28 21.16 6.11 -2.80
CA ARG A 28 21.32 7.53 -3.12
C ARG A 28 20.29 8.43 -2.47
N ARG A 29 19.20 7.86 -1.97
CA ARG A 29 18.14 8.59 -1.29
C ARG A 29 18.45 8.74 0.19
N ASN A 30 17.87 9.76 0.79
CA ASN A 30 18.06 10.11 2.20
C ASN A 30 16.78 9.87 3.00
N ALA A 31 16.88 9.91 4.33
CA ALA A 31 15.76 9.73 5.24
C ALA A 31 14.60 10.70 4.95
N VAL A 32 14.91 11.94 4.58
CA VAL A 32 13.90 12.97 4.22
C VAL A 32 13.05 12.57 3.03
N ASP A 33 13.58 11.77 2.10
CA ASP A 33 12.87 11.37 0.86
C ASP A 33 11.76 10.33 1.09
N VAL A 34 11.80 9.62 2.23
CA VAL A 34 10.87 8.51 2.55
C VAL A 34 10.15 8.68 3.88
N MET A 35 10.54 9.68 4.69
CA MET A 35 9.89 9.92 5.97
C MET A 35 8.43 10.34 5.82
N THR A 36 7.61 9.96 6.78
CA THR A 36 6.33 10.62 7.02
C THR A 36 6.60 11.97 7.68
N PRO A 37 6.24 13.10 7.05
CA PRO A 37 6.45 14.43 7.61
C PRO A 37 5.72 14.60 8.96
N ARG A 38 6.31 15.37 9.90
CA ARG A 38 5.75 15.58 11.25
C ARG A 38 4.30 16.04 11.28
N THR A 39 3.86 16.77 10.25
CA THR A 39 2.48 17.26 10.13
C THR A 39 1.46 16.17 9.83
N GLN A 40 1.91 15.00 9.43
CA GLN A 40 1.09 13.83 9.11
C GLN A 40 1.28 12.69 10.13
N VAL A 41 2.18 12.87 11.09
CA VAL A 41 2.45 11.87 12.13
C VAL A 41 1.36 11.91 13.20
N GLU A 42 0.66 10.81 13.37
CA GLU A 42 -0.23 10.60 14.51
C GLU A 42 0.60 10.21 15.73
N SER A 43 0.43 10.92 16.82
CA SER A 43 1.18 10.74 18.07
C SER A 43 0.26 10.67 19.27
N VAL A 44 0.77 10.19 20.40
CA VAL A 44 0.10 10.20 21.68
C VAL A 44 0.89 11.05 22.68
N HIS A 45 0.20 11.72 23.58
CA HIS A 45 0.86 12.44 24.65
C HIS A 45 1.35 11.46 25.73
N ARG A 46 2.44 11.77 26.41
CA ARG A 46 3.03 10.90 27.44
C ARG A 46 2.08 10.51 28.58
N SER A 47 1.09 11.37 28.86
CA SER A 47 0.04 11.14 29.86
C SER A 47 -1.18 10.39 29.34
N ASP A 48 -1.30 10.21 28.02
CA ASP A 48 -2.41 9.45 27.44
C ASP A 48 -2.38 8.02 27.95
N THR A 49 -3.53 7.42 28.11
CA THR A 49 -3.68 6.10 28.71
C THR A 49 -3.50 4.98 27.68
N ALA A 50 -3.33 3.74 28.15
CA ALA A 50 -3.33 2.56 27.27
C ALA A 50 -4.62 2.46 26.44
N TRP A 51 -5.77 2.92 26.96
CA TRP A 51 -7.03 3.01 26.21
C TRP A 51 -6.95 4.01 25.05
N ASP A 52 -6.35 5.19 25.28
CA ASP A 52 -6.18 6.21 24.23
C ASP A 52 -5.31 5.70 23.08
N VAL A 53 -4.22 4.99 23.40
CA VAL A 53 -3.37 4.31 22.40
C VAL A 53 -4.19 3.31 21.57
N ILE A 54 -5.00 2.49 22.22
CA ILE A 54 -5.85 1.50 21.53
C ILE A 54 -6.91 2.19 20.68
N ALA A 55 -7.53 3.27 21.19
CA ALA A 55 -8.53 4.03 20.47
C ALA A 55 -7.95 4.68 19.21
N LEU A 56 -6.76 5.29 19.34
CA LEU A 56 -6.05 5.88 18.20
C LEU A 56 -5.69 4.82 17.16
N ALA A 57 -5.20 3.66 17.58
CA ALA A 57 -4.86 2.56 16.68
C ALA A 57 -6.10 2.05 15.89
N ARG A 58 -7.27 1.99 16.55
CA ARG A 58 -8.53 1.63 15.86
C ARG A 58 -8.99 2.67 14.85
N LYS A 59 -8.76 3.95 15.15
CA LYS A 59 -9.14 5.06 14.30
C LYS A 59 -8.25 5.17 13.06
N THR A 60 -6.94 4.98 13.23
CA THR A 60 -5.94 5.24 12.18
C THR A 60 -5.47 3.99 11.44
N GLY A 61 -5.63 2.80 12.05
CA GLY A 61 -5.05 1.55 11.54
C GLY A 61 -3.55 1.39 11.85
N TYR A 62 -2.91 2.39 12.43
CA TYR A 62 -1.48 2.33 12.76
C TYR A 62 -1.21 1.48 13.99
N SER A 63 -0.03 0.89 14.04
CA SER A 63 0.39 0.02 15.15
C SER A 63 1.38 0.69 16.11
N ARG A 64 2.07 1.75 15.69
CA ARG A 64 3.12 2.44 16.46
C ARG A 64 2.88 3.93 16.44
N PHE A 65 3.04 4.55 17.61
CA PHE A 65 2.81 5.98 17.80
C PHE A 65 3.97 6.60 18.54
N PRO A 66 4.57 7.69 18.02
CA PRO A 66 5.48 8.51 18.80
C PRO A 66 4.81 9.01 20.07
N VAL A 67 5.55 8.99 21.18
CA VAL A 67 5.13 9.53 22.48
C VAL A 67 5.76 10.90 22.63
N ILE A 68 4.90 11.94 22.64
CA ILE A 68 5.32 13.33 22.76
C ILE A 68 5.15 13.85 24.19
N ASP A 69 5.92 14.86 24.56
CA ASP A 69 5.80 15.55 25.84
C ASP A 69 5.21 16.96 25.64
N GLU A 70 6.04 18.00 25.60
CA GLU A 70 5.56 19.39 25.55
C GLU A 70 5.10 19.82 24.15
N SER A 71 5.71 19.23 23.11
CA SER A 71 5.42 19.56 21.72
C SER A 71 5.61 18.35 20.80
N SER A 72 5.17 18.48 19.55
CA SER A 72 5.41 17.48 18.50
C SER A 72 6.90 17.27 18.17
N ASP A 73 7.77 18.21 18.55
CA ASP A 73 9.21 18.10 18.39
C ASP A 73 9.86 17.32 19.53
N ASP A 74 9.19 17.21 20.69
CA ASP A 74 9.70 16.54 21.88
C ASP A 74 9.20 15.08 21.95
N ILE A 75 9.68 14.26 21.03
CA ILE A 75 9.37 12.83 21.00
C ILE A 75 10.28 12.10 22.00
N ARG A 76 9.69 11.44 23.01
CA ARG A 76 10.40 10.72 24.07
C ARG A 76 10.62 9.24 23.76
N GLY A 77 9.80 8.65 22.92
CA GLY A 77 9.87 7.25 22.54
C GLY A 77 8.76 6.88 21.56
N VAL A 78 8.54 5.59 21.39
CA VAL A 78 7.46 5.05 20.56
C VAL A 78 6.71 3.98 21.35
N VAL A 79 5.38 4.05 21.35
CA VAL A 79 4.51 3.01 21.91
C VAL A 79 3.93 2.17 20.80
N HIS A 80 3.97 0.83 20.98
CA HIS A 80 3.30 -0.11 20.10
C HIS A 80 1.95 -0.52 20.71
N VAL A 81 0.89 -0.52 19.90
CA VAL A 81 -0.47 -0.93 20.35
C VAL A 81 -0.51 -2.25 21.08
N LYS A 82 0.36 -3.21 20.74
CA LYS A 82 0.49 -4.49 21.45
C LYS A 82 0.82 -4.33 22.93
N GLN A 83 1.64 -3.34 23.29
CA GLN A 83 1.99 -3.03 24.68
C GLN A 83 0.76 -2.54 25.44
N ALA A 84 -0.05 -1.67 24.81
CA ALA A 84 -1.30 -1.18 25.39
C ALA A 84 -2.35 -2.30 25.55
N ILE A 85 -2.45 -3.21 24.56
CA ILE A 85 -3.36 -4.37 24.62
C ILE A 85 -2.95 -5.34 25.71
N ALA A 86 -1.65 -5.53 25.96
CA ALA A 86 -1.12 -6.41 26.99
C ALA A 86 -1.47 -5.95 28.42
N VAL A 87 -1.80 -4.66 28.61
CA VAL A 87 -2.30 -4.15 29.90
C VAL A 87 -3.69 -4.73 30.18
N PRO A 88 -3.93 -5.32 31.37
CA PRO A 88 -5.26 -5.80 31.77
C PRO A 88 -6.33 -4.71 31.60
N PRO A 89 -7.52 -5.04 31.07
CA PRO A 89 -8.56 -4.07 30.76
C PRO A 89 -8.94 -3.12 31.90
N ASP A 90 -8.98 -3.66 33.12
CA ASP A 90 -9.30 -2.91 34.36
C ASP A 90 -8.22 -1.92 34.79
N LYS A 91 -7.01 -2.00 34.21
CA LYS A 91 -5.87 -1.12 34.54
C LYS A 91 -5.50 -0.16 33.43
N ARG A 92 -6.12 -0.25 32.26
CA ARG A 92 -5.74 0.54 31.06
C ARG A 92 -5.91 2.04 31.25
N ASP A 93 -6.90 2.48 32.04
CA ASP A 93 -7.10 3.89 32.36
C ASP A 93 -6.02 4.48 33.29
N GLY A 94 -5.31 3.62 34.02
CA GLY A 94 -4.26 4.03 34.97
C GLY A 94 -2.83 3.92 34.44
N VAL A 95 -2.64 3.33 33.24
CA VAL A 95 -1.29 3.12 32.69
C VAL A 95 -1.02 4.13 31.58
N PRO A 96 -0.11 5.10 31.80
CA PRO A 96 0.20 6.12 30.80
C PRO A 96 1.09 5.59 29.67
N ALA A 97 1.02 6.22 28.47
CA ALA A 97 1.83 5.87 27.32
C ALA A 97 3.34 5.94 27.62
N SER A 98 3.75 6.86 28.49
CA SER A 98 5.15 6.94 28.95
C SER A 98 5.68 5.69 29.65
N ALA A 99 4.80 4.90 30.29
CA ALA A 99 5.16 3.62 30.90
C ALA A 99 5.24 2.47 29.89
N LEU A 100 4.68 2.64 28.71
CA LEU A 100 4.60 1.63 27.65
C LEU A 100 5.56 1.91 26.49
N GLN A 101 6.21 3.08 26.46
CA GLN A 101 7.08 3.46 25.37
C GLN A 101 8.39 2.66 25.37
N SER A 102 8.89 2.45 24.18
CA SER A 102 10.24 1.93 23.93
C SER A 102 11.15 3.05 23.43
N GLU A 103 12.45 2.86 23.58
CA GLU A 103 13.45 3.77 23.02
C GLU A 103 13.35 3.82 21.48
N VAL A 104 13.78 4.94 20.92
CA VAL A 104 13.79 5.20 19.48
C VAL A 104 15.09 5.90 19.11
N ILE A 105 15.60 5.63 17.91
CA ILE A 105 16.80 6.33 17.41
C ILE A 105 16.40 7.65 16.75
N ARG A 106 17.33 8.62 16.83
CA ARG A 106 17.24 9.89 16.09
C ARG A 106 18.29 9.89 15.00
N VAL A 107 17.90 10.25 13.80
CA VAL A 107 18.76 10.24 12.61
C VAL A 107 18.61 11.56 11.86
N PRO A 108 19.67 12.11 11.26
CA PRO A 108 19.56 13.32 10.46
C PRO A 108 18.82 13.06 9.14
N GLU A 109 18.15 14.07 8.61
CA GLU A 109 17.47 14.05 7.30
C GLU A 109 18.37 13.56 6.16
N THR A 110 19.65 13.88 6.25
CA THR A 110 20.69 13.56 5.25
C THR A 110 21.24 12.14 5.34
N MET A 111 20.79 11.34 6.32
CA MET A 111 21.24 9.94 6.42
C MET A 111 20.72 9.15 5.22
N THR A 112 21.59 8.42 4.53
CA THR A 112 21.21 7.59 3.40
C THR A 112 20.42 6.37 3.85
N LEU A 113 19.50 5.88 2.98
CA LEU A 113 18.56 4.83 3.35
C LEU A 113 19.24 3.49 3.66
N ASP A 114 20.35 3.16 3.00
CA ASP A 114 21.14 1.96 3.28
C ASP A 114 21.76 1.97 4.69
N VAL A 115 22.25 3.13 5.12
CA VAL A 115 22.77 3.33 6.49
C VAL A 115 21.62 3.27 7.49
N LEU A 116 20.51 3.95 7.21
CA LEU A 116 19.33 3.95 8.08
C LEU A 116 18.76 2.53 8.25
N LEU A 117 18.65 1.77 7.18
CA LEU A 117 18.20 0.37 7.21
C LEU A 117 19.13 -0.49 8.10
N THR A 118 20.45 -0.28 7.98
CA THR A 118 21.44 -1.00 8.78
C THR A 118 21.32 -0.66 10.27
N GLU A 119 21.13 0.62 10.60
CA GLU A 119 20.95 1.09 11.99
C GLU A 119 19.67 0.53 12.62
N LEU A 120 18.54 0.59 11.90
CA LEU A 120 17.27 0.07 12.39
C LEU A 120 17.36 -1.45 12.65
N ARG A 121 17.86 -2.21 11.67
CA ARG A 121 18.00 -3.68 11.80
C ARG A 121 18.99 -4.08 12.86
N GLY A 122 20.15 -3.41 12.92
CA GLY A 122 21.23 -3.74 13.85
C GLY A 122 20.84 -3.58 15.31
N ARG A 123 19.93 -2.65 15.59
CA ARG A 123 19.46 -2.36 16.96
C ARG A 123 18.05 -2.93 17.24
N GLY A 124 17.41 -3.55 16.25
CA GLY A 124 16.05 -4.09 16.38
C GLY A 124 14.96 -3.01 16.47
N TYR A 125 15.26 -1.78 16.03
CA TYR A 125 14.27 -0.71 15.98
C TYR A 125 13.40 -0.83 14.72
N GLN A 126 12.16 -0.40 14.85
CA GLN A 126 11.17 -0.41 13.75
C GLN A 126 10.86 1.00 13.26
N VAL A 127 11.23 2.02 14.04
CA VAL A 127 10.95 3.44 13.76
C VAL A 127 12.20 4.26 14.11
N ALA A 128 12.52 5.24 13.28
CA ALA A 128 13.49 6.29 13.54
C ALA A 128 12.79 7.65 13.53
N ILE A 129 13.21 8.54 14.42
CA ILE A 129 12.84 9.96 14.37
C ILE A 129 13.85 10.66 13.46
N VAL A 130 13.37 11.31 12.43
CA VAL A 130 14.17 12.11 11.50
C VAL A 130 14.24 13.53 12.03
N VAL A 131 15.44 14.07 12.16
CA VAL A 131 15.71 15.40 12.73
C VAL A 131 16.40 16.30 11.72
N ASP A 132 16.04 17.58 11.77
CA ASP A 132 16.66 18.64 10.99
C ASP A 132 18.02 19.08 11.56
N GLU A 133 18.69 20.04 10.92
CA GLU A 133 19.98 20.60 11.32
C GLU A 133 19.93 21.39 12.64
N TYR A 134 18.74 21.74 13.10
CA TYR A 134 18.51 22.45 14.38
C TYR A 134 18.14 21.51 15.52
N GLY A 135 17.98 20.20 15.22
CA GLY A 135 17.58 19.18 16.18
C GLY A 135 16.07 19.05 16.35
N GLY A 136 15.28 19.78 15.56
CA GLY A 136 13.82 19.66 15.52
C GLY A 136 13.38 18.36 14.83
N THR A 137 12.20 17.88 15.16
CA THR A 137 11.65 16.71 14.48
C THR A 137 11.08 17.10 13.12
N SER A 138 11.62 16.52 12.06
CA SER A 138 11.13 16.65 10.68
C SER A 138 10.05 15.64 10.36
N GLY A 139 10.18 14.42 10.88
CA GLY A 139 9.25 13.34 10.66
C GLY A 139 9.68 12.03 11.29
N ILE A 140 9.09 10.95 10.83
CA ILE A 140 9.45 9.58 11.21
C ILE A 140 9.70 8.74 9.95
N ALA A 141 10.63 7.79 10.04
CA ALA A 141 10.84 6.77 9.01
C ALA A 141 10.70 5.39 9.65
N THR A 142 9.95 4.50 9.01
CA THR A 142 9.74 3.14 9.51
C THR A 142 10.57 2.13 8.73
N LEU A 143 10.83 0.97 9.31
CA LEU A 143 11.49 -0.13 8.61
C LEU A 143 10.65 -0.60 7.43
N GLU A 144 9.33 -0.55 7.57
CA GLU A 144 8.36 -0.88 6.52
C GLU A 144 8.54 0.03 5.30
N ASP A 145 8.62 1.36 5.48
CA ASP A 145 8.83 2.33 4.39
C ASP A 145 10.14 2.06 3.64
N LEU A 146 11.21 1.75 4.39
CA LEU A 146 12.52 1.44 3.79
C LEU A 146 12.50 0.15 2.98
N VAL A 147 11.78 -0.87 3.45
CA VAL A 147 11.65 -2.14 2.73
C VAL A 147 10.78 -1.96 1.48
N GLU A 148 9.69 -1.19 1.59
CA GLU A 148 8.84 -0.84 0.46
C GLU A 148 9.62 -0.09 -0.62
N GLU A 149 10.46 0.86 -0.24
CA GLU A 149 11.32 1.62 -1.17
C GLU A 149 12.34 0.72 -1.90
N LEU A 150 12.87 -0.29 -1.21
CA LEU A 150 13.86 -1.21 -1.77
C LEU A 150 13.22 -2.25 -2.71
N ILE A 151 12.09 -2.84 -2.29
CA ILE A 151 11.44 -3.93 -3.01
C ILE A 151 10.39 -3.37 -3.98
N GLY A 152 9.87 -2.18 -3.73
CA GLY A 152 8.66 -1.58 -4.28
C GLY A 152 7.45 -2.11 -3.52
N GLU A 153 6.26 -1.68 -3.92
CA GLU A 153 5.05 -2.30 -3.40
C GLU A 153 5.28 -3.81 -3.45
N VAL A 154 5.39 -4.42 -2.26
CA VAL A 154 5.39 -5.88 -2.15
C VAL A 154 3.99 -6.25 -2.60
N ALA A 155 3.86 -6.55 -3.90
CA ALA A 155 2.67 -7.23 -4.36
C ALA A 155 2.62 -8.50 -3.52
N ASP A 156 1.76 -8.51 -2.49
CA ASP A 156 1.46 -9.69 -1.71
C ASP A 156 1.18 -10.82 -2.72
N GLU A 157 1.50 -12.06 -2.40
CA GLU A 157 1.09 -13.19 -3.27
C GLU A 157 -0.42 -13.13 -3.57
N HIS A 158 -1.19 -12.48 -2.69
CA HIS A 158 -2.58 -12.09 -2.91
C HIS A 158 -2.74 -10.91 -3.90
N ASP A 159 -1.79 -9.97 -4.02
CA ASP A 159 -1.83 -8.86 -4.97
C ASP A 159 -1.43 -9.31 -6.39
N ARG A 160 -0.54 -10.29 -6.56
CA ARG A 160 -0.33 -10.92 -7.86
C ARG A 160 -1.58 -11.65 -8.34
N ALA A 161 -2.33 -12.27 -7.44
CA ALA A 161 -3.67 -12.79 -7.76
C ALA A 161 -4.69 -11.66 -8.03
N SER A 162 -4.43 -10.41 -7.57
CA SER A 162 -5.30 -9.25 -7.86
C SER A 162 -4.99 -8.60 -9.20
N LEU A 163 -3.77 -8.73 -9.72
CA LEU A 163 -3.36 -8.19 -11.03
C LEU A 163 -3.64 -9.16 -12.20
N ASP A 164 -3.87 -10.44 -11.91
CA ASP A 164 -4.12 -11.44 -12.94
C ASP A 164 -5.61 -11.60 -13.28
N VAL A 165 -5.85 -11.88 -14.55
CA VAL A 165 -7.14 -12.35 -15.03
C VAL A 165 -7.32 -13.78 -14.54
N VAL A 166 -8.26 -13.98 -13.63
CA VAL A 166 -8.66 -15.32 -13.18
C VAL A 166 -9.76 -15.84 -14.09
N ARG A 167 -9.51 -16.95 -14.74
CA ARG A 167 -10.47 -17.63 -15.64
C ARG A 167 -11.16 -18.77 -14.90
N ALA A 168 -12.49 -18.69 -14.79
CA ALA A 168 -13.33 -19.81 -14.41
C ALA A 168 -14.01 -20.40 -15.66
N ARG A 169 -14.82 -21.42 -15.48
CA ARG A 169 -15.48 -22.13 -16.60
C ARG A 169 -16.40 -21.21 -17.41
N ASP A 170 -17.13 -20.31 -16.71
CA ASP A 170 -18.21 -19.52 -17.30
C ASP A 170 -18.04 -18.00 -17.09
N TRP A 171 -16.92 -17.55 -16.52
CA TRP A 171 -16.66 -16.13 -16.23
C TRP A 171 -15.19 -15.82 -16.08
N PHE A 172 -14.84 -14.52 -16.13
CA PHE A 172 -13.52 -13.98 -15.88
C PHE A 172 -13.60 -12.98 -14.74
N THR A 173 -12.61 -12.97 -13.84
CA THR A 173 -12.43 -11.90 -12.86
C THR A 173 -11.06 -11.24 -13.09
N PHE A 174 -11.03 -9.91 -13.06
CA PHE A 174 -9.83 -9.13 -13.36
C PHE A 174 -9.85 -7.75 -12.67
N PRO A 175 -8.68 -7.10 -12.56
CA PRO A 175 -8.57 -5.74 -12.05
C PRO A 175 -9.30 -4.76 -12.97
N ALA A 176 -10.09 -3.86 -12.36
CA ALA A 176 -10.85 -2.86 -13.13
C ALA A 176 -9.97 -1.79 -13.79
N GLN A 177 -8.68 -1.72 -13.41
CA GLN A 177 -7.68 -0.82 -13.98
C GLN A 177 -7.17 -1.29 -15.35
N LEU A 178 -7.45 -2.52 -15.77
CA LEU A 178 -7.08 -2.98 -17.11
C LEU A 178 -7.67 -2.06 -18.18
N ARG A 179 -6.89 -1.84 -19.21
CA ARG A 179 -7.34 -1.13 -20.42
C ARG A 179 -8.17 -2.08 -21.30
N PRO A 180 -9.09 -1.57 -22.13
CA PRO A 180 -9.87 -2.38 -23.04
C PRO A 180 -9.03 -3.29 -23.96
N ASP A 181 -7.91 -2.75 -24.48
CA ASP A 181 -6.96 -3.48 -25.31
C ASP A 181 -6.27 -4.63 -24.56
N GLU A 182 -5.84 -4.40 -23.32
CA GLU A 182 -5.25 -5.44 -22.46
C GLU A 182 -6.26 -6.53 -22.08
N LEU A 183 -7.52 -6.15 -21.78
CA LEU A 183 -8.58 -7.10 -21.50
C LEU A 183 -8.85 -7.99 -22.71
N ARG A 184 -8.94 -7.40 -23.90
CA ARG A 184 -9.14 -8.13 -25.15
C ARG A 184 -8.00 -9.12 -25.43
N GLU A 185 -6.74 -8.69 -25.23
CA GLU A 185 -5.58 -9.55 -25.44
C GLU A 185 -5.58 -10.76 -24.50
N ARG A 186 -5.97 -10.56 -23.23
CA ARG A 186 -5.92 -11.61 -22.19
C ARG A 186 -7.12 -12.53 -22.17
N THR A 187 -8.30 -12.03 -22.56
CA THR A 187 -9.58 -12.75 -22.40
C THR A 187 -10.38 -12.95 -23.69
N GLY A 188 -10.08 -12.16 -24.72
CA GLY A 188 -10.90 -12.07 -25.93
C GLY A 188 -12.18 -11.24 -25.76
N VAL A 189 -12.40 -10.60 -24.62
CA VAL A 189 -13.57 -9.76 -24.35
C VAL A 189 -13.38 -8.41 -25.02
N GLU A 190 -14.30 -8.05 -25.91
CA GLU A 190 -14.34 -6.75 -26.58
C GLU A 190 -15.27 -5.79 -25.81
N VAL A 191 -14.75 -4.60 -25.54
CA VAL A 191 -15.49 -3.49 -24.92
C VAL A 191 -15.66 -2.40 -25.98
N PRO A 192 -16.82 -1.73 -26.08
CA PRO A 192 -16.99 -0.60 -27.00
C PRO A 192 -15.92 0.47 -26.77
N GLU A 193 -15.27 0.95 -27.84
CA GLU A 193 -14.15 1.93 -27.77
C GLU A 193 -14.62 3.37 -28.02
N ASP A 194 -15.91 3.60 -28.14
CA ASP A 194 -16.53 4.89 -28.51
C ASP A 194 -16.77 5.83 -27.31
N GLY A 195 -16.26 5.48 -26.12
CA GLY A 195 -16.38 6.27 -24.88
C GLY A 195 -15.13 7.08 -24.51
N HIS A 196 -15.26 7.94 -23.47
CA HIS A 196 -14.18 8.77 -22.94
C HIS A 196 -13.52 8.12 -21.71
N PHE A 197 -13.13 6.86 -21.82
CA PHE A 197 -12.51 6.11 -20.72
C PHE A 197 -11.21 5.44 -21.17
N GLU A 198 -10.28 5.28 -20.23
CA GLU A 198 -9.00 4.62 -20.47
C GLU A 198 -8.94 3.22 -19.85
N THR A 199 -9.85 2.91 -18.90
CA THR A 199 -9.87 1.65 -18.15
C THR A 199 -11.27 1.06 -18.09
N ILE A 200 -11.37 -0.23 -17.76
CA ILE A 200 -12.67 -0.90 -17.54
C ILE A 200 -13.45 -0.25 -16.40
N ALA A 201 -12.78 0.23 -15.36
CA ALA A 201 -13.42 1.01 -14.30
C ALA A 201 -14.09 2.27 -14.85
N GLY A 202 -13.39 3.01 -15.72
CA GLY A 202 -13.91 4.20 -16.40
C GLY A 202 -15.12 3.88 -17.26
N PHE A 203 -15.04 2.79 -18.05
CA PHE A 203 -16.16 2.30 -18.85
C PHE A 203 -17.41 2.01 -17.98
N ILE A 204 -17.25 1.28 -16.88
CA ILE A 204 -18.37 0.93 -15.99
C ILE A 204 -19.00 2.20 -15.39
N LEU A 205 -18.17 3.16 -14.91
CA LEU A 205 -18.66 4.42 -14.36
C LEU A 205 -19.41 5.27 -15.39
N GLU A 206 -18.93 5.31 -16.64
CA GLU A 206 -19.60 6.01 -17.74
C GLU A 206 -20.97 5.38 -18.05
N GLN A 207 -21.06 4.05 -18.12
CA GLN A 207 -22.30 3.33 -18.34
C GLN A 207 -23.31 3.49 -17.19
N LEU A 208 -22.83 3.51 -15.94
CA LEU A 208 -23.69 3.70 -14.77
C LEU A 208 -24.16 5.16 -14.61
N GLY A 209 -23.39 6.14 -15.12
CA GLY A 209 -23.66 7.58 -14.93
C GLY A 209 -23.61 8.03 -13.45
N ARG A 210 -23.06 7.22 -12.55
CA ARG A 210 -22.91 7.46 -11.12
C ARG A 210 -21.71 6.70 -10.55
N MET A 211 -21.37 6.98 -9.29
CA MET A 211 -20.41 6.13 -8.58
C MET A 211 -20.94 4.70 -8.45
N ALA A 212 -20.03 3.76 -8.64
CA ALA A 212 -20.36 2.34 -8.55
C ALA A 212 -20.42 1.86 -7.09
N ASP A 213 -21.24 0.82 -6.89
CA ASP A 213 -21.30 0.03 -5.67
C ASP A 213 -21.00 -1.43 -5.97
N VAL A 214 -20.57 -2.19 -4.93
CA VAL A 214 -20.39 -3.64 -5.07
C VAL A 214 -21.70 -4.30 -5.46
N GLY A 215 -21.68 -5.10 -6.54
CA GLY A 215 -22.85 -5.78 -7.08
C GLY A 215 -23.48 -5.07 -8.27
N ASP A 216 -23.08 -3.85 -8.60
CA ASP A 216 -23.54 -3.17 -9.82
C ASP A 216 -23.20 -3.99 -11.08
N VAL A 217 -24.12 -3.95 -12.05
CA VAL A 217 -24.00 -4.71 -13.29
C VAL A 217 -24.14 -3.77 -14.48
N VAL A 218 -23.25 -3.94 -15.46
CA VAL A 218 -23.29 -3.26 -16.76
C VAL A 218 -23.35 -4.32 -17.85
N GLU A 219 -24.40 -4.30 -18.66
CA GLU A 219 -24.60 -5.21 -19.77
C GLU A 219 -23.97 -4.66 -21.06
N ILE A 220 -23.31 -5.54 -21.82
CA ILE A 220 -22.80 -5.25 -23.16
C ILE A 220 -23.22 -6.37 -24.13
N ALA A 221 -23.00 -6.19 -25.42
CA ALA A 221 -23.49 -7.11 -26.46
C ALA A 221 -23.00 -8.56 -26.28
N ASN A 222 -21.80 -8.76 -25.73
CA ASN A 222 -21.17 -10.08 -25.57
C ASN A 222 -21.14 -10.60 -24.13
N GLY A 223 -21.77 -9.90 -23.17
CA GLY A 223 -21.83 -10.34 -21.77
C GLY A 223 -22.21 -9.24 -20.79
N GLN A 224 -21.88 -9.47 -19.52
CA GLN A 224 -22.12 -8.48 -18.46
C GLN A 224 -20.90 -8.33 -17.57
N PHE A 225 -20.60 -7.10 -17.16
CA PHE A 225 -19.66 -6.77 -16.10
C PHE A 225 -20.39 -6.63 -14.77
N ARG A 226 -19.83 -7.20 -13.71
CA ARG A 226 -20.31 -7.03 -12.33
C ARG A 226 -19.17 -6.52 -11.45
N VAL A 227 -19.41 -5.46 -10.68
CA VAL A 227 -18.47 -4.96 -9.69
C VAL A 227 -18.42 -5.95 -8.52
N GLU A 228 -17.25 -6.57 -8.31
CA GLU A 228 -17.04 -7.53 -7.21
C GLU A 228 -16.42 -6.90 -5.98
N ARG A 229 -15.51 -5.94 -6.18
CA ARG A 229 -14.80 -5.29 -5.07
C ARG A 229 -14.57 -3.82 -5.37
N MET A 230 -14.74 -3.01 -4.31
CA MET A 230 -14.39 -1.60 -4.28
C MET A 230 -13.24 -1.38 -3.30
N GLU A 231 -12.35 -0.44 -3.59
CA GLU A 231 -11.36 0.09 -2.68
C GLU A 231 -11.64 1.57 -2.46
N GLY A 232 -12.27 1.90 -1.35
CA GLY A 232 -12.82 3.24 -1.10
C GLY A 232 -13.85 3.62 -2.17
N ARG A 233 -13.50 4.58 -3.03
CA ARG A 233 -14.36 5.05 -4.14
C ARG A 233 -13.96 4.46 -5.49
N ARG A 234 -12.92 3.65 -5.56
CA ARG A 234 -12.38 3.08 -6.78
C ARG A 234 -12.92 1.67 -6.98
N ILE A 235 -13.33 1.34 -8.20
CA ILE A 235 -13.62 -0.05 -8.58
C ILE A 235 -12.27 -0.77 -8.63
N ASP A 236 -12.14 -1.82 -7.84
CA ASP A 236 -10.92 -2.60 -7.75
C ASP A 236 -11.00 -3.87 -8.59
N ARG A 237 -12.09 -4.64 -8.46
CA ARG A 237 -12.25 -5.91 -9.16
C ARG A 237 -13.60 -6.06 -9.83
N VAL A 238 -13.56 -6.60 -11.04
CA VAL A 238 -14.73 -6.79 -11.88
C VAL A 238 -14.80 -8.23 -12.37
N ARG A 239 -16.00 -8.79 -12.42
CA ARG A 239 -16.31 -10.06 -13.07
C ARG A 239 -16.96 -9.79 -14.41
N PHE A 240 -16.52 -10.48 -15.43
CA PHE A 240 -17.20 -10.57 -16.72
C PHE A 240 -17.80 -11.95 -16.91
N THR A 241 -19.08 -12.01 -17.24
CA THR A 241 -19.78 -13.24 -17.59
C THR A 241 -20.23 -13.12 -19.05
N PRO A 242 -19.68 -13.95 -19.96
CA PRO A 242 -20.09 -13.95 -21.36
C PRO A 242 -21.57 -14.36 -21.50
N THR A 243 -22.28 -13.73 -22.43
CA THR A 243 -23.59 -14.25 -22.88
C THR A 243 -23.34 -15.48 -23.74
N VAL A 244 -23.77 -16.65 -23.29
CA VAL A 244 -23.70 -17.88 -24.07
C VAL A 244 -24.62 -17.72 -25.26
N ASN A 245 -24.11 -17.43 -26.44
CA ASN A 245 -24.85 -17.55 -27.67
C ASN A 245 -25.18 -19.03 -27.89
N ALA A 246 -26.46 -19.38 -27.89
CA ALA A 246 -26.97 -20.73 -28.04
C ALA A 246 -26.65 -21.39 -29.40
N ASN A 247 -25.71 -20.85 -30.19
CA ASN A 247 -25.39 -21.31 -31.55
C ASN A 247 -24.05 -22.04 -31.70
N GLU A 248 -23.29 -22.31 -30.62
CA GLU A 248 -22.04 -23.11 -30.70
C GLU A 248 -22.12 -24.43 -29.91
N VAL A 249 -23.28 -25.06 -29.82
CA VAL A 249 -23.39 -26.48 -29.45
C VAL A 249 -23.68 -27.25 -30.72
N THR A 250 -22.73 -27.28 -31.64
CA THR A 250 -22.63 -28.34 -32.64
C THR A 250 -21.19 -28.49 -33.08
N LEU A 251 -20.69 -29.71 -32.92
CA LEU A 251 -19.43 -30.29 -33.42
C LEU A 251 -18.21 -30.25 -32.46
N LEU A 252 -18.08 -31.28 -31.76
CA LEU A 252 -17.29 -32.50 -31.77
C LEU A 252 -17.11 -33.03 -30.35
#